data_bd7940ad5b003ee77bdad67511c542bd
#
_entry.id   bd7940ad5b003ee77bdad67511c542bd
#
_cell.length_a   1.000
_cell.length_b   1.000
_cell.length_c   1.000
_cell.angle_alpha   90.00
_cell.angle_beta   90.00
_cell.angle_gamma   90.00
#
_symmetry.space_group_name_H-M   'P 1'
#
loop_
_entity.id
_entity.type
_entity.pdbx_description
1 polymer ?
#
loop_
_entity_poly.entity_id
_entity_poly.type
_entity_poly.pdbx_seq_one_letter_code
_entity_poly.pdbx_strand_id
1 'polypeptide(L)'
;TPIGFLSSGRGGGVELTLSSLVSGLLKQNHFINVVAPINSRLSESCSSANLFTVEGSQQNSWQHQDYYSKTNNSDDSIVNKMLEKALSLIKDCDAIINLSYDLEPISKTLEIDFPILHLISMGDESLEISNIISKVHSNFPHNFAFHSRAQASDYPFIKDPIIVGNGFELSKYTYQEKKDGPLAWVGRVAPEKGLEDAVYVASEIGEKINVWGIIEDENYASEISRLYPAGEICWKGFLPTNKLQEGLGQCRALINTPKWNEAYGNVVVEAMACGVPVVAYKRGGPGEIIQHGETGFLVKADDK
;
A
#
# COMPACT_ATOMS: atom_id res chain seq x y z
N THR A 1 6.82 7.87 -3.94
CA THR A 1 5.51 7.71 -4.60
C THR A 1 5.04 9.05 -5.18
N PRO A 2 4.11 9.06 -6.17
CA PRO A 2 3.60 10.30 -6.76
C PRO A 2 2.93 11.26 -5.77
N ILE A 3 2.40 10.75 -4.68
CA ILE A 3 1.66 11.50 -3.65
C ILE A 3 2.50 11.93 -2.45
N GLY A 4 3.77 11.53 -2.39
CA GLY A 4 4.66 11.90 -1.28
C GLY A 4 6.05 11.27 -1.37
N PHE A 5 6.97 11.81 -0.58
CA PHE A 5 8.32 11.26 -0.48
C PHE A 5 8.35 9.97 0.37
N LEU A 6 9.34 9.13 0.16
CA LEU A 6 9.55 7.92 0.96
C LEU A 6 9.82 8.31 2.42
N SER A 7 9.23 7.59 3.35
CA SER A 7 9.15 7.86 4.79
C SER A 7 8.15 8.94 5.21
N SER A 8 7.31 9.45 4.29
CA SER A 8 6.22 10.38 4.63
C SER A 8 4.99 9.69 5.24
N GLY A 9 4.82 8.41 4.98
CA GLY A 9 3.61 7.64 5.28
C GLY A 9 2.46 7.88 4.29
N ARG A 10 2.55 8.90 3.43
CA ARG A 10 1.52 9.20 2.44
C ARG A 10 1.39 8.13 1.37
N GLY A 11 2.52 7.52 0.96
CA GLY A 11 2.54 6.41 0.02
C GLY A 11 1.96 5.10 0.56
N GLY A 12 1.63 5.06 1.86
CA GLY A 12 1.01 3.89 2.49
C GLY A 12 1.82 2.61 2.28
N GLY A 13 1.13 1.53 1.88
CA GLY A 13 1.74 0.21 1.67
C GLY A 13 2.86 0.16 0.64
N VAL A 14 2.86 1.07 -0.34
CA VAL A 14 3.90 1.10 -1.40
C VAL A 14 5.29 1.43 -0.81
N GLU A 15 5.36 2.27 0.22
CA GLU A 15 6.64 2.58 0.87
C GLU A 15 7.24 1.36 1.56
N LEU A 16 6.41 0.55 2.23
CA LEU A 16 6.82 -0.71 2.85
C LEU A 16 7.24 -1.73 1.78
N THR A 17 6.45 -1.87 0.73
CA THR A 17 6.75 -2.75 -0.42
C THR A 17 8.10 -2.42 -1.03
N LEU A 18 8.36 -1.13 -1.32
CA LEU A 18 9.64 -0.70 -1.86
C LEU A 18 10.80 -1.05 -0.93
N SER A 19 10.67 -0.74 0.36
CA SER A 19 11.73 -1.00 1.33
C SER A 19 12.03 -2.50 1.44
N SER A 20 11.00 -3.34 1.47
CA SER A 20 11.16 -4.79 1.56
C SER A 20 11.77 -5.37 0.29
N LEU A 21 11.34 -4.91 -0.88
CA LEU A 21 11.87 -5.33 -2.18
C LEU A 21 13.35 -4.96 -2.31
N VAL A 22 13.70 -3.70 -2.04
CA VAL A 22 15.10 -3.23 -2.10
C VAL A 22 15.98 -4.00 -1.13
N SER A 23 15.55 -4.16 0.12
CA SER A 23 16.29 -4.95 1.12
C SER A 23 16.48 -6.40 0.68
N GLY A 24 15.46 -7.04 0.11
CA GLY A 24 15.53 -8.40 -0.40
C GLY A 24 16.52 -8.54 -1.57
N LEU A 25 16.50 -7.63 -2.52
CA LEU A 25 17.40 -7.62 -3.68
C LEU A 25 18.86 -7.35 -3.26
N LEU A 26 19.08 -6.41 -2.33
CA LEU A 26 20.43 -6.17 -1.78
C LEU A 26 21.02 -7.40 -1.09
N LYS A 27 20.20 -8.18 -0.34
CA LYS A 27 20.63 -9.44 0.28
C LYS A 27 21.00 -10.51 -0.75
N GLN A 28 20.51 -10.40 -1.97
CA GLN A 28 20.87 -11.26 -3.10
C GLN A 28 22.01 -10.68 -3.94
N ASN A 29 22.70 -9.65 -3.45
CA ASN A 29 23.83 -8.97 -4.10
C ASN A 29 23.47 -8.24 -5.41
N HIS A 30 22.22 -7.81 -5.58
CA HIS A 30 21.87 -6.92 -6.67
C HIS A 30 22.30 -5.48 -6.36
N PHE A 31 22.72 -4.77 -7.40
CA PHE A 31 22.98 -3.34 -7.34
C PHE A 31 21.68 -2.57 -7.58
N ILE A 32 21.30 -1.68 -6.67
CA ILE A 32 19.98 -1.03 -6.69
C ILE A 32 20.12 0.48 -6.74
N ASN A 33 19.50 1.07 -7.76
CA ASN A 33 19.25 2.50 -7.84
C ASN A 33 17.76 2.77 -7.51
N VAL A 34 17.49 3.61 -6.53
CA VAL A 34 16.13 4.04 -6.17
C VAL A 34 15.96 5.48 -6.65
N VAL A 35 14.92 5.74 -7.43
CA VAL A 35 14.52 7.08 -7.84
C VAL A 35 13.23 7.46 -7.10
N ALA A 36 13.24 8.60 -6.41
CA ALA A 36 12.15 9.01 -5.55
C ALA A 36 12.01 10.55 -5.49
N PRO A 37 10.88 11.09 -4.99
CA PRO A 37 10.72 12.53 -4.77
C PRO A 37 11.76 13.09 -3.79
N ILE A 38 12.03 14.38 -3.88
CA ILE A 38 12.89 15.09 -2.93
C ILE A 38 12.44 14.86 -1.48
N ASN A 39 13.35 14.94 -0.54
CA ASN A 39 13.18 14.62 0.89
C ASN A 39 12.95 13.13 1.21
N SER A 40 12.95 12.25 0.21
CA SER A 40 12.91 10.80 0.44
C SER A 40 14.12 10.31 1.21
N ARG A 41 13.90 9.27 2.05
CA ARG A 41 14.96 8.60 2.79
C ARG A 41 14.78 7.10 2.67
N LEU A 42 15.88 6.38 2.54
CA LEU A 42 15.89 4.93 2.62
C LEU A 42 15.95 4.47 4.08
N SER A 43 15.34 3.33 4.37
CA SER A 43 15.50 2.67 5.66
C SER A 43 16.93 2.15 5.81
N GLU A 44 17.35 1.87 7.04
CA GLU A 44 18.68 1.34 7.35
C GLU A 44 18.98 0.05 6.56
N SER A 45 18.02 -0.84 6.42
CA SER A 45 18.16 -2.09 5.64
C SER A 45 18.33 -1.88 4.13
N CYS A 46 18.10 -0.65 3.64
CA CYS A 46 18.28 -0.25 2.26
C CYS A 46 19.47 0.69 2.04
N SER A 47 20.31 0.93 3.06
CA SER A 47 21.37 1.94 3.05
C SER A 47 22.46 1.71 1.99
N SER A 48 22.61 0.48 1.49
CA SER A 48 23.56 0.16 0.42
C SER A 48 23.01 0.44 -0.99
N ALA A 49 21.73 0.80 -1.15
CA ALA A 49 21.18 1.24 -2.41
C ALA A 49 21.54 2.72 -2.66
N ASN A 50 21.69 3.10 -3.93
CA ASN A 50 21.82 4.48 -4.31
C ASN A 50 20.45 5.15 -4.34
N LEU A 51 20.32 6.32 -3.73
CA LEU A 51 19.10 7.13 -3.79
C LEU A 51 19.32 8.35 -4.67
N PHE A 52 18.50 8.46 -5.71
CA PHE A 52 18.41 9.63 -6.57
C PHE A 52 17.08 10.33 -6.32
N THR A 53 17.11 11.59 -5.94
CA THR A 53 15.91 12.37 -5.69
C THR A 53 15.66 13.40 -6.79
N VAL A 54 14.38 13.64 -7.09
CA VAL A 54 13.93 14.62 -8.06
C VAL A 54 12.87 15.53 -7.48
N GLU A 55 12.79 16.74 -8.01
CA GLU A 55 11.74 17.71 -7.70
C GLU A 55 10.68 17.69 -8.79
N GLY A 56 9.43 17.92 -8.41
CA GLY A 56 8.30 17.98 -9.32
C GLY A 56 6.98 18.16 -8.57
N SER A 57 5.94 18.48 -9.29
CA SER A 57 4.60 18.62 -8.73
C SER A 57 4.03 17.26 -8.33
N GLN A 58 3.58 17.15 -7.08
CA GLN A 58 2.89 15.97 -6.58
C GLN A 58 1.47 15.91 -7.13
N GLN A 59 0.92 14.71 -7.20
CA GLN A 59 -0.48 14.50 -7.60
C GLN A 59 -1.32 13.96 -6.45
N ASN A 60 -2.63 14.11 -6.57
CA ASN A 60 -3.58 13.49 -5.64
C ASN A 60 -3.59 11.96 -5.83
N SER A 61 -3.97 11.23 -4.78
CA SER A 61 -4.18 9.79 -4.88
C SER A 61 -5.26 9.49 -5.94
N TRP A 62 -5.04 8.44 -6.73
CA TRP A 62 -6.00 7.97 -7.72
C TRP A 62 -7.36 7.60 -7.10
N GLN A 63 -7.38 7.12 -5.87
CA GLN A 63 -8.58 6.77 -5.11
C GLN A 63 -9.52 7.98 -4.87
N HIS A 64 -8.99 9.20 -5.01
CA HIS A 64 -9.75 10.45 -4.82
C HIS A 64 -9.98 11.19 -6.13
N GLN A 65 -9.73 10.53 -7.25
CA GLN A 65 -9.98 11.07 -8.59
C GLN A 65 -11.16 10.34 -9.22
N ASP A 66 -11.85 11.02 -10.12
CA ASP A 66 -12.89 10.38 -10.93
C ASP A 66 -12.25 9.34 -11.87
N TYR A 67 -12.88 8.16 -11.99
CA TYR A 67 -12.39 7.06 -12.83
C TYR A 67 -12.12 7.47 -14.29
N TYR A 68 -12.89 8.43 -14.79
CA TYR A 68 -12.75 8.98 -16.15
C TYR A 68 -11.82 10.20 -16.24
N SER A 69 -11.21 10.59 -15.13
CA SER A 69 -10.23 11.68 -15.12
C SER A 69 -9.03 11.33 -16.00
N LYS A 70 -8.50 12.34 -16.69
CA LYS A 70 -7.24 12.19 -17.43
C LYS A 70 -6.05 12.40 -16.52
N THR A 71 -4.99 11.67 -16.81
CA THR A 71 -3.70 11.85 -16.16
C THR A 71 -3.17 13.27 -16.40
N ASN A 72 -2.52 13.84 -15.39
CA ASN A 72 -1.87 15.14 -15.53
C ASN A 72 -0.47 14.96 -16.14
N ASN A 73 -0.37 15.07 -17.45
CA ASN A 73 0.87 14.90 -18.22
C ASN A 73 1.69 16.20 -18.30
N SER A 74 1.76 16.97 -17.21
CA SER A 74 2.63 18.16 -17.21
C SER A 74 4.11 17.74 -17.13
N ASP A 75 4.97 18.48 -17.85
CA ASP A 75 6.44 18.29 -17.79
C ASP A 75 6.99 18.43 -16.37
N ASP A 76 6.26 19.09 -15.48
CA ASP A 76 6.62 19.25 -14.07
C ASP A 76 6.10 18.12 -13.16
N SER A 77 5.39 17.14 -13.72
CA SER A 77 4.92 15.98 -12.95
C SER A 77 6.07 15.25 -12.27
N ILE A 78 5.93 14.97 -10.98
CA ILE A 78 6.93 14.19 -10.22
C ILE A 78 7.18 12.80 -10.83
N VAL A 79 6.13 12.19 -11.42
CA VAL A 79 6.24 10.88 -12.08
C VAL A 79 7.12 10.98 -13.32
N ASN A 80 6.92 12.02 -14.16
CA ASN A 80 7.73 12.25 -15.35
C ASN A 80 9.18 12.52 -14.98
N LYS A 81 9.45 13.35 -13.96
CA LYS A 81 10.80 13.61 -13.46
C LYS A 81 11.48 12.34 -12.92
N MET A 82 10.75 11.48 -12.20
CA MET A 82 11.27 10.19 -11.74
C MET A 82 11.58 9.27 -12.93
N LEU A 83 10.71 9.21 -13.93
CA LEU A 83 10.91 8.41 -15.14
C LEU A 83 12.12 8.89 -15.95
N GLU A 84 12.24 10.19 -16.23
CA GLU A 84 13.40 10.79 -16.89
C GLU A 84 14.70 10.44 -16.17
N LYS A 85 14.71 10.56 -14.84
CA LYS A 85 15.88 10.20 -14.04
C LYS A 85 16.20 8.70 -14.14
N ALA A 86 15.18 7.82 -14.02
CA ALA A 86 15.38 6.38 -14.18
C ALA A 86 15.95 6.02 -15.57
N LEU A 87 15.42 6.62 -16.62
CA LEU A 87 15.89 6.42 -17.99
C LEU A 87 17.34 6.89 -18.18
N SER A 88 17.79 7.92 -17.47
CA SER A 88 19.19 8.37 -17.51
C SER A 88 20.17 7.37 -16.90
N LEU A 89 19.69 6.39 -16.13
CA LEU A 89 20.51 5.39 -15.42
C LEU A 89 20.51 4.01 -16.09
N ILE A 90 19.76 3.80 -17.19
CA ILE A 90 19.56 2.48 -17.80
C ILE A 90 20.86 1.83 -18.33
N LYS A 91 21.88 2.61 -18.64
CA LYS A 91 23.16 2.08 -19.15
C LYS A 91 23.88 1.17 -18.15
N ASP A 92 23.58 1.36 -16.87
CA ASP A 92 24.21 0.66 -15.76
C ASP A 92 23.21 -0.27 -15.03
N CYS A 93 22.08 -0.57 -15.67
CA CYS A 93 21.01 -1.38 -15.11
C CYS A 93 20.52 -2.43 -16.10
N ASP A 94 19.99 -3.55 -15.59
CA ASP A 94 19.40 -4.63 -16.40
C ASP A 94 17.88 -4.44 -16.59
N ALA A 95 17.20 -3.76 -15.67
CA ALA A 95 15.76 -3.52 -15.72
C ALA A 95 15.35 -2.33 -14.86
N ILE A 96 14.16 -1.78 -15.13
CA ILE A 96 13.43 -0.86 -14.26
C ILE A 96 12.29 -1.62 -13.60
N ILE A 97 12.12 -1.44 -12.28
CA ILE A 97 10.91 -1.88 -11.56
C ILE A 97 10.09 -0.63 -11.22
N ASN A 98 8.95 -0.49 -11.87
CA ASN A 98 8.01 0.60 -11.64
C ASN A 98 6.97 0.22 -10.60
N LEU A 99 6.86 1.04 -9.54
CA LEU A 99 5.84 0.94 -8.49
C LEU A 99 4.83 2.10 -8.55
N SER A 100 4.94 2.97 -9.55
CA SER A 100 3.99 4.07 -9.74
C SER A 100 2.81 3.59 -10.58
N TYR A 101 1.60 3.75 -10.07
CA TYR A 101 0.37 3.56 -10.82
C TYR A 101 0.09 4.85 -11.59
N ASP A 102 0.63 4.94 -12.81
CA ASP A 102 0.53 6.13 -13.66
C ASP A 102 0.71 5.80 -15.14
N LEU A 103 0.19 6.67 -16.01
CA LEU A 103 0.17 6.47 -17.46
C LEU A 103 1.59 6.42 -18.06
N GLU A 104 2.44 7.43 -17.74
CA GLU A 104 3.74 7.63 -18.39
C GLU A 104 4.71 6.46 -18.20
N PRO A 105 4.98 5.94 -16.99
CA PRO A 105 5.91 4.85 -16.84
C PRO A 105 5.40 3.54 -17.48
N ILE A 106 4.07 3.35 -17.58
CA ILE A 106 3.49 2.18 -18.21
C ILE A 106 3.58 2.28 -19.74
N SER A 107 3.19 3.43 -20.31
CA SER A 107 3.24 3.67 -21.75
C SER A 107 4.66 3.59 -22.30
N LYS A 108 5.67 4.01 -21.51
CA LYS A 108 7.07 3.99 -21.89
C LYS A 108 7.57 2.59 -22.28
N THR A 109 6.98 1.54 -21.76
CA THR A 109 7.28 0.14 -22.14
C THR A 109 7.05 -0.11 -23.63
N LEU A 110 6.15 0.61 -24.27
CA LEU A 110 5.91 0.50 -25.73
C LEU A 110 6.92 1.25 -26.60
N GLU A 111 7.70 2.15 -25.99
CA GLU A 111 8.54 3.10 -26.71
C GLU A 111 10.03 2.76 -26.68
N ILE A 112 10.47 2.02 -25.68
CA ILE A 112 11.89 1.75 -25.46
C ILE A 112 12.17 0.25 -25.46
N ASP A 113 13.31 -0.12 -26.01
CA ASP A 113 13.84 -1.48 -25.97
C ASP A 113 14.68 -1.70 -24.70
N PHE A 114 13.99 -1.63 -23.55
CA PHE A 114 14.59 -1.87 -22.24
C PHE A 114 13.54 -2.45 -21.29
N PRO A 115 13.85 -3.46 -20.46
CA PRO A 115 12.87 -4.09 -19.58
C PRO A 115 12.32 -3.13 -18.53
N ILE A 116 11.00 -2.90 -18.52
CA ILE A 116 10.27 -2.22 -17.46
C ILE A 116 9.26 -3.20 -16.89
N LEU A 117 9.44 -3.58 -15.63
CA LEU A 117 8.51 -4.43 -14.87
C LEU A 117 7.62 -3.54 -14.02
N HIS A 118 6.31 -3.78 -14.07
CA HIS A 118 5.32 -3.01 -13.33
C HIS A 118 4.77 -3.84 -12.19
N LEU A 119 5.04 -3.44 -10.95
CA LEU A 119 4.37 -3.97 -9.77
C LEU A 119 3.16 -3.09 -9.46
N ILE A 120 1.99 -3.55 -9.85
CA ILE A 120 0.74 -2.82 -9.68
C ILE A 120 0.30 -2.92 -8.22
N SER A 121 0.14 -1.77 -7.56
CA SER A 121 -0.19 -1.69 -6.13
C SER A 121 -1.61 -1.17 -5.86
N MET A 122 -2.42 -0.99 -6.90
CA MET A 122 -3.79 -0.49 -6.83
C MET A 122 -4.74 -1.39 -7.62
N GLY A 123 -6.04 -1.27 -7.35
CA GLY A 123 -7.09 -1.78 -8.21
C GLY A 123 -7.22 -0.97 -9.51
N ASP A 124 -8.27 -1.22 -10.27
CA ASP A 124 -8.61 -0.46 -11.48
C ASP A 124 -9.27 0.88 -11.10
N GLU A 125 -8.45 1.89 -10.83
CA GLU A 125 -8.88 3.22 -10.34
C GLU A 125 -8.92 4.28 -11.45
N SER A 126 -8.54 3.93 -12.69
CA SER A 126 -8.52 4.88 -13.81
C SER A 126 -8.67 4.18 -15.14
N LEU A 127 -9.68 4.58 -15.91
CA LEU A 127 -9.93 4.06 -17.26
C LEU A 127 -8.72 4.26 -18.19
N GLU A 128 -8.06 5.42 -18.09
CA GLU A 128 -6.90 5.72 -18.93
C GLU A 128 -5.74 4.79 -18.62
N ILE A 129 -5.47 4.57 -17.33
CA ILE A 129 -4.41 3.65 -16.89
C ILE A 129 -4.78 2.19 -17.19
N SER A 130 -6.03 1.80 -17.00
CA SER A 130 -6.52 0.46 -17.36
C SER A 130 -6.32 0.16 -18.85
N ASN A 131 -6.64 1.12 -19.71
CA ASN A 131 -6.46 1.00 -21.15
C ASN A 131 -4.98 0.84 -21.55
N ILE A 132 -4.08 1.61 -20.95
CA ILE A 132 -2.64 1.47 -21.24
C ILE A 132 -2.08 0.16 -20.71
N ILE A 133 -2.50 -0.29 -19.52
CA ILE A 133 -2.13 -1.61 -19.00
C ILE A 133 -2.56 -2.71 -19.99
N SER A 134 -3.81 -2.67 -20.47
CA SER A 134 -4.31 -3.62 -21.45
C SER A 134 -3.48 -3.63 -22.74
N LYS A 135 -3.17 -2.45 -23.25
CA LYS A 135 -2.34 -2.29 -24.46
C LYS A 135 -0.92 -2.83 -24.28
N VAL A 136 -0.27 -2.50 -23.17
CA VAL A 136 1.08 -2.98 -22.87
C VAL A 136 1.06 -4.49 -22.63
N HIS A 137 0.10 -5.01 -21.85
CA HIS A 137 -0.02 -6.43 -21.57
C HIS A 137 -0.21 -7.27 -22.84
N SER A 138 -0.95 -6.77 -23.83
CA SER A 138 -1.13 -7.47 -25.11
C SER A 138 0.17 -7.66 -25.89
N ASN A 139 1.17 -6.81 -25.69
CA ASN A 139 2.47 -6.90 -26.35
C ASN A 139 3.55 -7.52 -25.43
N PHE A 140 3.43 -7.30 -24.12
CA PHE A 140 4.40 -7.70 -23.11
C PHE A 140 3.69 -8.32 -21.89
N PRO A 141 3.15 -9.55 -22.02
CA PRO A 141 2.28 -10.15 -20.98
C PRO A 141 3.00 -10.43 -19.66
N HIS A 142 4.31 -10.50 -19.64
CA HIS A 142 5.10 -10.81 -18.45
C HIS A 142 5.65 -9.57 -17.72
N ASN A 143 5.28 -8.36 -18.15
CA ASN A 143 5.80 -7.14 -17.55
C ASN A 143 4.97 -6.64 -16.36
N PHE A 144 3.84 -7.30 -16.06
CA PHE A 144 2.98 -6.93 -14.93
C PHE A 144 2.97 -8.00 -13.85
N ALA A 145 3.11 -7.53 -12.60
CA ALA A 145 2.95 -8.35 -11.42
C ALA A 145 1.97 -7.68 -10.45
N PHE A 146 1.28 -8.50 -9.66
CA PHE A 146 0.25 -8.09 -8.70
C PHE A 146 0.55 -8.66 -7.33
N HIS A 147 0.00 -8.02 -6.30
CA HIS A 147 0.18 -8.48 -4.92
C HIS A 147 -0.74 -9.65 -4.56
N SER A 148 -1.95 -9.71 -5.13
CA SER A 148 -2.91 -10.77 -4.87
C SER A 148 -3.73 -11.12 -6.12
N ARG A 149 -4.36 -12.30 -6.13
CA ARG A 149 -5.30 -12.69 -7.19
C ARG A 149 -6.55 -11.81 -7.16
N ALA A 150 -7.00 -11.44 -5.96
CA ALA A 150 -8.13 -10.55 -5.78
C ALA A 150 -7.88 -9.19 -6.44
N GLN A 151 -6.70 -8.60 -6.23
CA GLN A 151 -6.31 -7.38 -6.93
C GLN A 151 -6.21 -7.56 -8.44
N ALA A 152 -5.58 -8.63 -8.90
CA ALA A 152 -5.46 -8.90 -10.33
C ALA A 152 -6.83 -9.08 -11.02
N SER A 153 -7.87 -9.48 -10.29
CA SER A 153 -9.23 -9.65 -10.82
C SER A 153 -9.89 -8.33 -11.24
N ASP A 154 -9.37 -7.19 -10.77
CA ASP A 154 -9.81 -5.86 -11.24
C ASP A 154 -9.38 -5.59 -12.69
N TYR A 155 -8.45 -6.40 -13.23
CA TYR A 155 -7.95 -6.33 -14.61
C TYR A 155 -8.36 -7.58 -15.40
N PRO A 156 -9.64 -7.73 -15.78
CA PRO A 156 -10.19 -8.99 -16.34
C PRO A 156 -9.60 -9.39 -17.69
N PHE A 157 -8.90 -8.50 -18.37
CA PHE A 157 -8.16 -8.78 -19.60
C PHE A 157 -6.84 -9.53 -19.36
N ILE A 158 -6.33 -9.57 -18.11
CA ILE A 158 -5.13 -10.33 -17.72
C ILE A 158 -5.57 -11.73 -17.26
N LYS A 159 -5.35 -12.74 -18.12
CA LYS A 159 -5.85 -14.11 -17.87
C LYS A 159 -4.99 -14.88 -16.88
N ASP A 160 -3.67 -14.78 -17.00
CA ASP A 160 -2.70 -15.50 -16.18
C ASP A 160 -1.80 -14.50 -15.42
N PRO A 161 -2.33 -13.85 -14.35
CA PRO A 161 -1.59 -12.82 -13.64
C PRO A 161 -0.41 -13.39 -12.88
N ILE A 162 0.73 -12.70 -12.94
CA ILE A 162 1.89 -13.00 -12.10
C ILE A 162 1.62 -12.42 -10.71
N ILE A 163 1.51 -13.30 -9.72
CA ILE A 163 1.27 -12.92 -8.32
C ILE A 163 2.57 -13.06 -7.54
N VAL A 164 3.04 -11.95 -6.98
CA VAL A 164 4.31 -11.91 -6.22
C VAL A 164 4.10 -11.77 -4.71
N GLY A 165 2.89 -11.46 -4.28
CA GLY A 165 2.62 -11.17 -2.87
C GLY A 165 3.31 -9.87 -2.41
N ASN A 166 3.67 -9.84 -1.12
CA ASN A 166 4.50 -8.78 -0.56
C ASN A 166 5.51 -9.37 0.44
N GLY A 167 6.72 -8.82 0.49
CA GLY A 167 7.77 -9.24 1.39
C GLY A 167 7.75 -8.46 2.70
N PHE A 168 8.10 -9.13 3.81
CA PHE A 168 8.22 -8.51 5.11
C PHE A 168 9.53 -8.92 5.79
N GLU A 169 10.24 -7.97 6.36
CA GLU A 169 11.40 -8.24 7.19
C GLU A 169 10.92 -8.59 8.62
N LEU A 170 10.59 -9.87 8.85
CA LEU A 170 9.99 -10.32 10.11
C LEU A 170 10.85 -10.00 11.33
N SER A 171 12.17 -9.88 11.19
CA SER A 171 13.07 -9.44 12.25
C SER A 171 12.81 -8.04 12.79
N LYS A 172 12.04 -7.22 12.07
CA LYS A 172 11.63 -5.88 12.51
C LYS A 172 10.40 -5.89 13.40
N TYR A 173 9.72 -7.04 13.54
CA TYR A 173 8.50 -7.18 14.32
C TYR A 173 8.79 -7.99 15.58
N THR A 174 8.18 -7.57 16.69
CA THR A 174 8.31 -8.24 17.97
C THR A 174 7.01 -8.96 18.31
N TYR A 175 7.05 -10.29 18.31
CA TYR A 175 5.91 -11.09 18.75
C TYR A 175 5.62 -10.82 20.23
N GLN A 176 4.36 -10.57 20.56
CA GLN A 176 3.89 -10.39 21.93
C GLN A 176 2.80 -11.42 22.23
N GLU A 177 2.93 -12.13 23.34
CA GLU A 177 1.99 -13.19 23.72
C GLU A 177 0.71 -12.62 24.34
N LYS A 178 0.85 -11.61 25.21
CA LYS A 178 -0.25 -11.04 25.95
C LYS A 178 -1.07 -10.07 25.11
N LYS A 179 -2.39 -10.31 25.01
CA LYS A 179 -3.33 -9.59 24.16
C LYS A 179 -4.55 -9.10 24.97
N ASP A 180 -4.33 -8.24 25.95
CA ASP A 180 -5.38 -7.68 26.84
C ASP A 180 -5.63 -6.18 26.64
N GLY A 181 -5.00 -5.59 25.62
CA GLY A 181 -5.18 -4.19 25.25
C GLY A 181 -6.47 -3.91 24.47
N PRO A 182 -6.65 -2.66 24.00
CA PRO A 182 -7.79 -2.25 23.20
C PRO A 182 -7.78 -2.92 21.82
N LEU A 183 -8.84 -2.73 21.04
CA LEU A 183 -8.85 -3.06 19.63
C LEU A 183 -7.90 -2.12 18.85
N ALA A 184 -7.48 -2.54 17.69
CA ALA A 184 -6.63 -1.78 16.77
C ALA A 184 -7.34 -1.57 15.43
N TRP A 185 -7.13 -0.42 14.85
CA TRP A 185 -7.33 -0.17 13.43
C TRP A 185 -6.14 0.61 12.88
N VAL A 186 -5.65 0.24 11.70
CA VAL A 186 -4.47 0.86 11.08
C VAL A 186 -4.74 1.10 9.60
N GLY A 187 -4.58 2.36 9.17
CA GLY A 187 -4.77 2.75 7.78
C GLY A 187 -4.80 4.26 7.60
N ARG A 188 -4.81 4.71 6.36
CA ARG A 188 -5.17 6.11 6.06
C ARG A 188 -6.62 6.31 6.46
N VAL A 189 -6.92 7.38 7.17
CA VAL A 189 -8.29 7.66 7.61
C VAL A 189 -9.02 8.32 6.45
N ALA A 190 -9.68 7.47 5.66
CA ALA A 190 -10.44 7.81 4.46
C ALA A 190 -11.56 6.77 4.24
N PRO A 191 -12.66 7.11 3.56
CA PRO A 191 -13.85 6.27 3.45
C PRO A 191 -13.58 4.86 2.91
N GLU A 192 -12.70 4.72 1.93
CA GLU A 192 -12.38 3.42 1.33
C GLU A 192 -11.72 2.43 2.31
N LYS A 193 -11.20 2.92 3.44
CA LYS A 193 -10.59 2.08 4.49
C LYS A 193 -11.59 1.63 5.57
N GLY A 194 -12.81 2.21 5.61
CA GLY A 194 -13.95 1.71 6.37
C GLY A 194 -13.78 1.77 7.88
N LEU A 195 -13.12 2.81 8.42
CA LEU A 195 -12.95 2.97 9.87
C LEU A 195 -14.29 3.00 10.63
N GLU A 196 -15.35 3.53 10.02
CA GLU A 196 -16.67 3.63 10.61
C GLU A 196 -17.22 2.27 11.08
N ASP A 197 -16.97 1.20 10.33
CA ASP A 197 -17.45 -0.14 10.71
C ASP A 197 -16.64 -0.71 11.87
N ALA A 198 -15.34 -0.48 11.92
CA ALA A 198 -14.50 -0.90 13.02
C ALA A 198 -14.85 -0.19 14.33
N VAL A 199 -15.12 1.12 14.27
CA VAL A 199 -15.54 1.92 15.41
C VAL A 199 -16.94 1.52 15.87
N TYR A 200 -17.87 1.30 14.92
CA TYR A 200 -19.21 0.82 15.22
C TYR A 200 -19.17 -0.48 16.05
N VAL A 201 -18.42 -1.48 15.57
CA VAL A 201 -18.29 -2.77 16.27
C VAL A 201 -17.63 -2.61 17.63
N ALA A 202 -16.58 -1.79 17.74
CA ALA A 202 -15.93 -1.51 19.01
C ALA A 202 -16.91 -0.92 20.05
N SER A 203 -17.74 0.04 19.62
CA SER A 203 -18.77 0.67 20.45
C SER A 203 -19.84 -0.32 20.90
N GLU A 204 -20.35 -1.16 19.98
CA GLU A 204 -21.39 -2.16 20.30
C GLU A 204 -20.93 -3.18 21.37
N ILE A 205 -19.65 -3.52 21.40
CA ILE A 205 -19.10 -4.46 22.39
C ILE A 205 -18.47 -3.76 23.61
N GLY A 206 -18.55 -2.43 23.68
CA GLY A 206 -18.03 -1.63 24.80
C GLY A 206 -16.50 -1.61 24.91
N GLU A 207 -15.78 -1.77 23.79
CA GLU A 207 -14.33 -1.79 23.74
C GLU A 207 -13.76 -0.50 23.14
N LYS A 208 -12.58 -0.10 23.61
CA LYS A 208 -11.84 1.02 23.01
C LYS A 208 -11.10 0.56 21.76
N ILE A 209 -10.95 1.47 20.80
CA ILE A 209 -10.18 1.24 19.59
C ILE A 209 -9.07 2.28 19.43
N ASN A 210 -7.84 1.81 19.26
CA ASN A 210 -6.70 2.62 18.87
C ASN A 210 -6.68 2.75 17.35
N VAL A 211 -6.62 3.99 16.86
CA VAL A 211 -6.61 4.31 15.43
C VAL A 211 -5.27 4.92 15.05
N TRP A 212 -4.49 4.21 14.21
CA TRP A 212 -3.22 4.69 13.67
C TRP A 212 -3.33 4.99 12.19
N GLY A 213 -2.79 6.11 11.77
CA GLY A 213 -2.67 6.53 10.38
C GLY A 213 -2.76 8.03 10.20
N ILE A 214 -2.53 8.46 8.97
CA ILE A 214 -2.73 9.85 8.57
C ILE A 214 -4.21 10.07 8.35
N ILE A 215 -4.75 11.17 8.88
CA ILE A 215 -6.09 11.65 8.52
C ILE A 215 -5.94 12.28 7.13
N GLU A 216 -6.50 11.62 6.13
CA GLU A 216 -6.50 12.08 4.75
C GLU A 216 -7.81 12.82 4.41
N ASP A 217 -8.92 12.40 5.03
CA ASP A 217 -10.21 13.07 4.97
C ASP A 217 -10.65 13.54 6.37
N GLU A 218 -10.48 14.83 6.61
CA GLU A 218 -10.84 15.48 7.88
C GLU A 218 -12.36 15.50 8.13
N ASN A 219 -13.19 15.59 7.09
CA ASN A 219 -14.63 15.56 7.22
C ASN A 219 -15.10 14.18 7.68
N TYR A 220 -14.58 13.14 7.04
CA TYR A 220 -14.84 11.75 7.41
C TYR A 220 -14.41 11.45 8.86
N ALA A 221 -13.21 11.85 9.27
CA ALA A 221 -12.72 11.67 10.62
C ALA A 221 -13.57 12.41 11.65
N SER A 222 -13.99 13.65 11.32
CA SER A 222 -14.86 14.47 12.18
C SER A 222 -16.25 13.87 12.32
N GLU A 223 -16.82 13.32 11.25
CA GLU A 223 -18.11 12.64 11.29
C GLU A 223 -18.06 11.40 12.20
N ILE A 224 -17.05 10.55 12.05
CA ILE A 224 -16.86 9.39 12.94
C ILE A 224 -16.74 9.84 14.39
N SER A 225 -15.91 10.86 14.67
CA SER A 225 -15.74 11.38 16.05
C SER A 225 -17.01 11.93 16.65
N ARG A 226 -17.94 12.44 15.83
CA ARG A 226 -19.25 12.97 16.28
C ARG A 226 -20.26 11.86 16.57
N LEU A 227 -20.21 10.76 15.82
CA LEU A 227 -21.18 9.65 15.94
C LEU A 227 -20.92 8.76 17.14
N TYR A 228 -19.68 8.73 17.65
CA TYR A 228 -19.29 7.83 18.73
C TYR A 228 -18.86 8.60 19.99
N PRO A 229 -19.09 8.05 21.20
CA PRO A 229 -18.76 8.71 22.45
C PRO A 229 -17.30 9.11 22.59
N ALA A 230 -17.06 10.23 23.24
CA ALA A 230 -15.72 10.70 23.54
C ALA A 230 -14.95 9.66 24.39
N GLY A 231 -13.75 9.29 23.93
CA GLY A 231 -12.85 8.38 24.65
C GLY A 231 -12.93 6.91 24.22
N GLU A 232 -13.87 6.53 23.36
CA GLU A 232 -13.87 5.18 22.72
C GLU A 232 -12.85 5.09 21.61
N ILE A 233 -12.68 6.15 20.81
CA ILE A 233 -11.69 6.24 19.74
C ILE A 233 -10.43 6.92 20.27
N CYS A 234 -9.31 6.21 20.25
CA CYS A 234 -8.01 6.74 20.63
C CYS A 234 -7.20 7.04 19.37
N TRP A 235 -7.26 8.26 18.87
CA TRP A 235 -6.48 8.73 17.73
C TRP A 235 -5.00 8.79 18.07
N LYS A 236 -4.19 7.96 17.42
CA LYS A 236 -2.73 7.82 17.66
C LYS A 236 -1.87 8.49 16.60
N GLY A 237 -2.49 8.92 15.49
CA GLY A 237 -1.76 9.47 14.35
C GLY A 237 -0.89 8.47 13.61
N PHE A 238 -0.09 8.98 12.70
CA PHE A 238 0.85 8.14 11.92
C PHE A 238 2.08 7.78 12.75
N LEU A 239 2.48 6.52 12.69
CA LEU A 239 3.74 6.03 13.23
C LEU A 239 4.50 5.22 12.18
N PRO A 240 5.84 5.33 12.10
CA PRO A 240 6.64 4.43 11.29
C PRO A 240 6.58 3.00 11.85
N THR A 241 6.81 2.00 10.99
CA THR A 241 6.60 0.57 11.30
C THR A 241 7.23 0.13 12.63
N ASN A 242 8.44 0.57 12.94
CA ASN A 242 9.14 0.21 14.19
C ASN A 242 8.43 0.72 15.45
N LYS A 243 7.70 1.83 15.37
CA LYS A 243 6.91 2.36 16.48
C LYS A 243 5.47 1.86 16.46
N LEU A 244 4.90 1.72 15.27
CA LEU A 244 3.57 1.16 15.10
C LEU A 244 3.49 -0.26 15.69
N GLN A 245 4.45 -1.13 15.38
CA GLN A 245 4.46 -2.50 15.82
C GLN A 245 4.53 -2.66 17.37
N GLU A 246 5.18 -1.73 18.07
CA GLU A 246 5.21 -1.71 19.55
C GLU A 246 3.79 -1.48 20.10
N GLY A 247 3.05 -0.51 19.57
CA GLY A 247 1.69 -0.21 19.99
C GLY A 247 0.67 -1.25 19.52
N LEU A 248 0.78 -1.69 18.28
CA LEU A 248 -0.08 -2.70 17.68
C LEU A 248 0.03 -4.03 18.42
N GLY A 249 1.27 -4.45 18.75
CA GLY A 249 1.54 -5.69 19.46
C GLY A 249 0.88 -5.81 20.84
N GLN A 250 0.49 -4.70 21.47
CA GLN A 250 -0.23 -4.67 22.75
C GLN A 250 -1.74 -4.82 22.59
N CYS A 251 -2.27 -4.70 21.37
CA CYS A 251 -3.70 -4.74 21.13
C CYS A 251 -4.27 -6.15 21.15
N ARG A 252 -5.55 -6.27 21.50
CA ARG A 252 -6.29 -7.54 21.58
C ARG A 252 -6.52 -8.13 20.19
N ALA A 253 -6.91 -7.32 19.24
CA ALA A 253 -7.14 -7.69 17.87
C ALA A 253 -7.00 -6.48 16.93
N LEU A 254 -6.64 -6.73 15.68
CA LEU A 254 -6.77 -5.76 14.59
C LEU A 254 -8.12 -5.97 13.91
N ILE A 255 -8.88 -4.89 13.73
CA ILE A 255 -10.10 -4.85 12.91
C ILE A 255 -9.73 -4.22 11.57
N ASN A 256 -9.99 -4.94 10.47
CA ASN A 256 -9.64 -4.48 9.11
C ASN A 256 -10.88 -4.55 8.21
N THR A 257 -11.43 -3.40 7.88
CA THR A 257 -12.78 -3.23 7.29
C THR A 257 -12.77 -2.47 5.96
N PRO A 258 -11.91 -2.82 4.97
CA PRO A 258 -11.83 -2.07 3.73
C PRO A 258 -13.16 -2.10 2.96
N LYS A 259 -13.55 -0.94 2.39
CA LYS A 259 -14.72 -0.79 1.52
C LYS A 259 -14.37 -1.04 0.05
N TRP A 260 -13.11 -0.97 -0.30
CA TRP A 260 -12.57 -1.22 -1.62
C TRP A 260 -11.92 -2.61 -1.73
N ASN A 261 -11.53 -3.02 -2.93
CA ASN A 261 -10.77 -4.25 -3.15
C ASN A 261 -9.31 -4.02 -2.73
N GLU A 262 -8.98 -4.32 -1.47
CA GLU A 262 -7.64 -4.09 -0.92
C GLU A 262 -6.59 -4.91 -1.69
N ALA A 263 -5.59 -4.25 -2.27
CA ALA A 263 -4.61 -4.90 -3.13
C ALA A 263 -3.86 -6.05 -2.42
N TYR A 264 -3.45 -5.84 -1.16
CA TYR A 264 -2.78 -6.87 -0.36
C TYR A 264 -3.25 -6.88 1.09
N GLY A 265 -3.16 -5.75 1.80
CA GLY A 265 -3.45 -5.67 3.23
C GLY A 265 -2.20 -5.84 4.09
N ASN A 266 -1.18 -5.02 3.86
CA ASN A 266 0.09 -5.06 4.61
C ASN A 266 -0.12 -5.07 6.12
N VAL A 267 -1.04 -4.26 6.62
CA VAL A 267 -1.34 -4.14 8.04
C VAL A 267 -1.83 -5.45 8.68
N VAL A 268 -2.48 -6.31 7.89
CA VAL A 268 -2.89 -7.66 8.32
C VAL A 268 -1.65 -8.49 8.66
N VAL A 269 -0.66 -8.50 7.76
CA VAL A 269 0.59 -9.23 7.97
C VAL A 269 1.41 -8.61 9.10
N GLU A 270 1.46 -7.28 9.22
CA GLU A 270 2.14 -6.58 10.31
C GLU A 270 1.54 -6.95 11.68
N ALA A 271 0.21 -7.00 11.78
CA ALA A 271 -0.47 -7.44 13.00
C ALA A 271 -0.16 -8.90 13.34
N MET A 272 -0.25 -9.79 12.36
CA MET A 272 0.06 -11.21 12.53
C MET A 272 1.53 -11.44 12.94
N ALA A 273 2.47 -10.66 12.36
CA ALA A 273 3.88 -10.70 12.74
C ALA A 273 4.13 -10.27 14.21
N CYS A 274 3.26 -9.38 14.74
CA CYS A 274 3.25 -9.01 16.16
C CYS A 274 2.48 -10.02 17.05
N GLY A 275 1.91 -11.07 16.47
CA GLY A 275 1.05 -12.04 17.15
C GLY A 275 -0.36 -11.52 17.42
N VAL A 276 -0.80 -10.42 16.81
CA VAL A 276 -2.13 -9.85 17.02
C VAL A 276 -3.13 -10.54 16.11
N PRO A 277 -4.20 -11.14 16.66
CA PRO A 277 -5.29 -11.71 15.87
C PRO A 277 -5.93 -10.65 14.97
N VAL A 278 -6.33 -11.06 13.77
CA VAL A 278 -6.98 -10.15 12.80
C VAL A 278 -8.42 -10.60 12.55
N VAL A 279 -9.35 -9.67 12.64
CA VAL A 279 -10.72 -9.82 12.13
C VAL A 279 -10.85 -8.91 10.92
N ALA A 280 -11.11 -9.46 9.75
CA ALA A 280 -11.12 -8.70 8.51
C ALA A 280 -12.33 -9.02 7.63
N TYR A 281 -12.76 -8.05 6.85
CA TYR A 281 -13.65 -8.33 5.73
C TYR A 281 -12.97 -9.24 4.71
N LYS A 282 -13.72 -10.24 4.23
CA LYS A 282 -13.26 -11.10 3.11
C LYS A 282 -13.35 -10.30 1.81
N ARG A 283 -12.47 -9.29 1.68
CA ARG A 283 -12.43 -8.38 0.53
C ARG A 283 -10.96 -8.09 0.17
N GLY A 284 -10.58 -8.38 -1.07
CA GLY A 284 -9.22 -8.19 -1.54
C GLY A 284 -8.20 -9.14 -0.90
N GLY A 285 -6.95 -8.66 -0.81
CA GLY A 285 -5.82 -9.41 -0.26
C GLY A 285 -6.00 -10.00 1.13
N PRO A 286 -6.65 -9.33 2.10
CA PRO A 286 -6.96 -9.93 3.41
C PRO A 286 -7.66 -11.28 3.31
N GLY A 287 -8.55 -11.45 2.30
CA GLY A 287 -9.23 -12.71 2.04
C GLY A 287 -8.32 -13.86 1.57
N GLU A 288 -7.13 -13.54 1.05
CA GLU A 288 -6.11 -14.52 0.63
C GLU A 288 -5.05 -14.77 1.70
N ILE A 289 -4.78 -13.78 2.57
CA ILE A 289 -3.77 -13.87 3.63
C ILE A 289 -4.29 -14.65 4.84
N ILE A 290 -5.56 -14.43 5.23
CA ILE A 290 -6.11 -14.98 6.46
C ILE A 290 -6.76 -16.35 6.19
N GLN A 291 -6.34 -17.36 6.92
CA GLN A 291 -7.01 -18.66 7.03
C GLN A 291 -8.03 -18.57 8.16
N HIS A 292 -9.34 -18.53 7.79
CA HIS A 292 -10.42 -18.33 8.75
C HIS A 292 -10.43 -19.37 9.86
N GLY A 293 -10.41 -18.90 11.10
CA GLY A 293 -10.39 -19.73 12.31
C GLY A 293 -9.01 -20.27 12.71
N GLU A 294 -7.98 -20.08 11.90
CA GLU A 294 -6.60 -20.54 12.19
C GLU A 294 -5.65 -19.35 12.43
N THR A 295 -5.51 -18.46 11.44
CA THR A 295 -4.60 -17.31 11.51
C THR A 295 -5.33 -15.98 11.76
N GLY A 296 -6.66 -16.00 11.77
CA GLY A 296 -7.53 -14.86 12.00
C GLY A 296 -8.97 -15.19 11.62
N PHE A 297 -9.82 -14.18 11.58
CA PHE A 297 -11.22 -14.35 11.23
C PHE A 297 -11.58 -13.51 10.01
N LEU A 298 -12.20 -14.16 9.03
CA LEU A 298 -12.79 -13.50 7.87
C LEU A 298 -14.29 -13.41 8.06
N VAL A 299 -14.84 -12.22 7.89
CA VAL A 299 -16.27 -11.96 7.90
C VAL A 299 -16.72 -11.50 6.52
N LYS A 300 -18.00 -11.68 6.22
CA LYS A 300 -18.56 -11.20 4.96
C LYS A 300 -18.39 -9.69 4.90
N ALA A 301 -18.00 -9.17 3.74
CA ALA A 301 -17.83 -7.73 3.56
C ALA A 301 -19.15 -6.99 3.89
N ASP A 302 -19.02 -5.88 4.62
CA ASP A 302 -20.11 -5.02 5.09
C ASP A 302 -21.10 -5.68 6.07
N ASP A 303 -20.76 -6.84 6.62
CA ASP A 303 -21.47 -7.50 7.72
C ASP A 303 -20.76 -7.15 9.03
N LYS A 304 -21.46 -6.40 9.93
CA LYS A 304 -20.89 -5.79 11.15
C LYS A 304 -21.18 -6.65 12.38
#